data_8b23c0579cc32e26b0674dadfbe0ba0a
#
_entry.id   8b23c0579cc32e26b0674dadfbe0ba0a
#
_cell.length_a   1.000
_cell.length_b   1.000
_cell.length_c   1.000
_cell.angle_alpha   90.00
_cell.angle_beta   90.00
_cell.angle_gamma   90.00
#
_symmetry.space_group_name_H-M   'P 1'
#
loop_
_entity.id
_entity.type
_entity.pdbx_description
1 polymer ?
#
loop_
_entity_poly.entity_id
_entity_poly.type
_entity_poly.pdbx_seq_one_letter_code
_entity_poly.pdbx_strand_id
1 'polypeptide(L)'
;MGTHPDRAILDCDRRKGLEERSDMKLSVIIPVYNEAKTILEIIKRVKEVPFEREIIVVDDGSTDGTARILEENRQGLTVLFNEKNSGKGAAIRAALPHVTGDVVIIQDADLEYHPSEYPRLIAPILEGVADVVYGSRFQGGTHRVLYFWHAVGNKMITTLSNMLTDLNLSDMETGYKAFRAEVLRGIEIESNRFGFEPEITAKISKMGCRIYEIPISYWGRDYTEGKKISWKDGIAALYWILKYNLFRRRPRKSNT
;
A
#
# COMPACT_ATOMS: atom_id res chain seq x y z
N MET A 1 -7.01 -20.18 -45.40
CA MET A 1 -6.62 -19.15 -44.42
C MET A 1 -7.88 -18.76 -43.67
N GLY A 2 -8.13 -19.39 -42.53
CA GLY A 2 -9.34 -19.16 -41.73
C GLY A 2 -8.99 -18.20 -40.59
N THR A 3 -9.61 -17.04 -40.60
CA THR A 3 -9.60 -16.10 -39.49
C THR A 3 -10.49 -16.64 -38.38
N HIS A 4 -9.91 -17.04 -37.24
CA HIS A 4 -10.65 -17.50 -36.06
C HIS A 4 -11.51 -16.34 -35.50
N PRO A 5 -12.83 -16.49 -35.37
CA PRO A 5 -13.73 -15.43 -34.84
C PRO A 5 -13.43 -15.07 -33.38
N ASP A 6 -12.80 -15.97 -32.63
CA ASP A 6 -12.44 -15.73 -31.19
C ASP A 6 -11.40 -14.63 -30.96
N ARG A 7 -10.54 -14.33 -31.94
CA ARG A 7 -9.56 -13.25 -31.82
C ARG A 7 -10.18 -11.86 -31.86
N ALA A 8 -11.23 -11.67 -32.64
CA ALA A 8 -11.91 -10.37 -32.78
C ALA A 8 -12.73 -10.00 -31.52
N ILE A 9 -13.31 -11.01 -30.86
CA ILE A 9 -14.08 -10.82 -29.61
C ILE A 9 -13.12 -10.49 -28.45
N LEU A 10 -12.00 -11.18 -28.35
CA LEU A 10 -10.96 -10.90 -27.34
C LEU A 10 -10.30 -9.51 -27.51
N ASP A 11 -10.15 -9.04 -28.76
CA ASP A 11 -9.63 -7.69 -29.04
C ASP A 11 -10.67 -6.60 -28.79
N CYS A 12 -11.96 -6.87 -28.96
CA CYS A 12 -13.03 -5.94 -28.65
C CYS A 12 -13.21 -5.76 -27.14
N ASP A 13 -13.16 -6.86 -26.37
CA ASP A 13 -13.20 -6.82 -24.89
C ASP A 13 -11.95 -6.16 -24.31
N ARG A 14 -10.77 -6.37 -24.90
CA ARG A 14 -9.56 -5.66 -24.53
C ARG A 14 -9.64 -4.16 -24.79
N ARG A 15 -10.24 -3.72 -25.91
CA ARG A 15 -10.40 -2.29 -26.24
C ARG A 15 -11.42 -1.61 -25.34
N LYS A 16 -12.56 -2.23 -25.05
CA LYS A 16 -13.54 -1.73 -24.07
C LYS A 16 -12.91 -1.61 -22.68
N GLY A 17 -12.17 -2.61 -22.21
CA GLY A 17 -11.44 -2.55 -20.95
C GLY A 17 -10.32 -1.49 -20.93
N LEU A 18 -9.79 -1.05 -22.07
CA LEU A 18 -8.82 0.04 -22.18
C LEU A 18 -9.48 1.42 -22.18
N GLU A 19 -10.67 1.57 -22.76
CA GLU A 19 -11.44 2.82 -22.74
C GLU A 19 -12.03 3.09 -21.35
N GLU A 20 -12.55 2.07 -20.65
CA GLU A 20 -12.96 2.18 -19.23
C GLU A 20 -11.76 2.44 -18.27
N ARG A 21 -10.52 2.12 -18.70
CA ARG A 21 -9.28 2.39 -17.96
C ARG A 21 -8.84 3.86 -18.05
N SER A 22 -9.31 4.64 -19.04
CA SER A 22 -8.92 6.04 -19.21
C SER A 22 -9.54 6.96 -18.16
N ASP A 23 -10.64 6.58 -17.56
CA ASP A 23 -11.42 7.41 -16.62
C ASP A 23 -11.12 7.07 -15.14
N MET A 24 -10.26 6.06 -14.88
CA MET A 24 -9.93 5.67 -13.50
C MET A 24 -8.96 6.64 -12.85
N LYS A 25 -9.32 7.10 -11.66
CA LYS A 25 -8.51 8.00 -10.84
C LYS A 25 -7.80 7.26 -9.70
N LEU A 26 -6.51 7.51 -9.53
CA LEU A 26 -5.74 7.03 -8.39
C LEU A 26 -5.76 8.03 -7.24
N SER A 27 -5.89 7.54 -6.01
CA SER A 27 -5.56 8.28 -4.80
C SER A 27 -4.25 7.72 -4.25
N VAL A 28 -3.19 8.50 -4.29
CA VAL A 28 -1.89 8.12 -3.74
C VAL A 28 -1.72 8.75 -2.38
N ILE A 29 -1.74 7.92 -1.33
CA ILE A 29 -1.51 8.35 0.06
C ILE A 29 -0.01 8.21 0.36
N ILE A 30 0.61 9.32 0.76
CA ILE A 30 2.03 9.38 1.14
C ILE A 30 2.13 9.77 2.62
N PRO A 31 2.17 8.80 3.55
CA PRO A 31 2.51 9.08 4.93
C PRO A 31 4.00 9.44 5.02
N VAL A 32 4.32 10.57 5.66
CA VAL A 32 5.70 11.03 5.77
C VAL A 32 6.05 11.44 7.20
N TYR A 33 7.25 11.05 7.64
CA TYR A 33 7.86 11.49 8.89
C TYR A 33 9.37 11.56 8.75
N ASN A 34 9.94 12.78 8.84
CA ASN A 34 11.37 13.04 8.73
C ASN A 34 11.98 12.45 7.44
N GLU A 35 11.52 12.95 6.29
CA GLU A 35 11.99 12.56 4.95
C GLU A 35 12.26 13.80 4.08
N ALA A 36 12.85 14.86 4.66
CA ALA A 36 13.14 16.11 3.95
C ALA A 36 13.99 15.92 2.69
N LYS A 37 14.84 14.87 2.65
CA LYS A 37 15.72 14.58 1.51
C LYS A 37 15.02 13.86 0.35
N THR A 38 13.92 13.17 0.61
CA THR A 38 13.29 12.23 -0.35
C THR A 38 11.90 12.66 -0.79
N ILE A 39 11.21 13.48 0.01
CA ILE A 39 9.79 13.80 -0.20
C ILE A 39 9.50 14.46 -1.55
N LEU A 40 10.30 15.40 -2.01
CA LEU A 40 10.07 16.04 -3.31
C LEU A 40 10.33 15.08 -4.47
N GLU A 41 11.33 14.22 -4.35
CA GLU A 41 11.63 13.23 -5.38
C GLU A 41 10.50 12.19 -5.51
N ILE A 42 9.97 11.67 -4.40
CA ILE A 42 8.86 10.72 -4.49
C ILE A 42 7.60 11.38 -5.07
N ILE A 43 7.27 12.61 -4.67
CA ILE A 43 6.15 13.38 -5.24
C ILE A 43 6.32 13.55 -6.74
N LYS A 44 7.54 13.92 -7.20
CA LYS A 44 7.85 14.04 -8.62
C LYS A 44 7.60 12.72 -9.36
N ARG A 45 8.13 11.60 -8.87
CA ARG A 45 7.93 10.28 -9.48
C ARG A 45 6.46 9.86 -9.51
N VAL A 46 5.69 10.18 -8.48
CA VAL A 46 4.25 9.94 -8.48
C VAL A 46 3.53 10.80 -9.52
N LYS A 47 3.97 12.05 -9.73
CA LYS A 47 3.41 12.92 -10.79
C LYS A 47 3.71 12.42 -12.21
N GLU A 48 4.70 11.59 -12.40
CA GLU A 48 5.13 11.06 -13.72
C GLU A 48 4.37 9.78 -14.14
N VAL A 49 3.58 9.15 -13.24
CA VAL A 49 2.84 7.93 -13.61
C VAL A 49 1.72 8.23 -14.63
N PRO A 50 1.42 7.30 -15.56
CA PRO A 50 0.49 7.54 -16.67
C PRO A 50 -0.99 7.30 -16.28
N PHE A 51 -1.44 7.86 -15.14
CA PHE A 51 -2.82 7.76 -14.67
C PHE A 51 -3.31 9.10 -14.15
N GLU A 52 -4.62 9.38 -14.27
CA GLU A 52 -5.24 10.44 -13.50
C GLU A 52 -5.07 10.15 -12.01
N ARG A 53 -4.68 11.16 -11.23
CA ARG A 53 -4.35 10.95 -9.83
C ARG A 53 -4.57 12.18 -8.96
N GLU A 54 -4.82 11.92 -7.71
CA GLU A 54 -4.64 12.86 -6.62
C GLU A 54 -3.53 12.36 -5.70
N ILE A 55 -2.79 13.28 -5.11
CA ILE A 55 -1.71 12.97 -4.18
C ILE A 55 -2.06 13.57 -2.83
N ILE A 56 -2.19 12.72 -1.83
CA ILE A 56 -2.52 13.08 -0.45
C ILE A 56 -1.29 12.80 0.41
N VAL A 57 -0.61 13.86 0.83
CA VAL A 57 0.58 13.78 1.68
C VAL A 57 0.17 14.07 3.11
N VAL A 58 0.53 13.20 4.04
CA VAL A 58 0.27 13.42 5.48
C VAL A 58 1.59 13.49 6.21
N ASP A 59 1.99 14.70 6.60
CA ASP A 59 3.14 14.90 7.48
C ASP A 59 2.77 14.55 8.92
N ASP A 60 3.42 13.53 9.45
CA ASP A 60 3.14 12.99 10.78
C ASP A 60 4.00 13.66 11.86
N GLY A 61 4.01 15.00 11.87
CA GLY A 61 4.74 15.80 12.86
C GLY A 61 6.25 15.77 12.67
N SER A 62 6.75 15.93 11.45
CA SER A 62 8.18 15.97 11.14
C SER A 62 8.92 17.12 11.80
N THR A 63 10.20 16.87 12.15
CA THR A 63 11.07 17.83 12.85
C THR A 63 12.34 18.19 12.07
N ASP A 64 12.54 17.61 10.88
CA ASP A 64 13.74 17.77 10.04
C ASP A 64 13.61 18.79 8.90
N GLY A 65 12.48 19.53 8.84
CA GLY A 65 12.18 20.48 7.78
C GLY A 65 11.25 19.93 6.69
N THR A 66 10.82 18.66 6.75
CA THR A 66 9.86 18.07 5.80
C THR A 66 8.58 18.90 5.71
N ALA A 67 8.00 19.31 6.85
CA ALA A 67 6.77 20.11 6.89
C ALA A 67 6.91 21.43 6.12
N ARG A 68 8.04 22.16 6.29
CA ARG A 68 8.29 23.39 5.57
C ARG A 68 8.42 23.15 4.07
N ILE A 69 9.14 22.09 3.66
CA ILE A 69 9.27 21.73 2.24
C ILE A 69 7.91 21.48 1.60
N LEU A 70 7.02 20.77 2.29
CA LEU A 70 5.66 20.49 1.83
C LEU A 70 4.81 21.74 1.75
N GLU A 71 4.94 22.66 2.72
CA GLU A 71 4.24 23.95 2.72
C GLU A 71 4.61 24.80 1.50
N GLU A 72 5.90 24.87 1.17
CA GLU A 72 6.44 25.61 0.04
C GLU A 72 6.08 24.96 -1.33
N ASN A 73 5.69 23.68 -1.36
CA ASN A 73 5.45 22.90 -2.59
C ASN A 73 4.05 22.28 -2.69
N ARG A 74 3.01 22.95 -2.18
CA ARG A 74 1.64 22.42 -2.13
C ARG A 74 0.93 22.28 -3.48
N GLN A 75 1.46 22.82 -4.55
CA GLN A 75 0.75 22.87 -5.84
C GLN A 75 0.40 21.46 -6.36
N GLY A 76 -0.91 21.21 -6.53
CA GLY A 76 -1.43 19.93 -6.99
C GLY A 76 -1.35 18.81 -5.96
N LEU A 77 -1.25 19.15 -4.67
CA LEU A 77 -1.23 18.21 -3.54
C LEU A 77 -2.31 18.56 -2.53
N THR A 78 -2.89 17.54 -1.92
CA THR A 78 -3.58 17.65 -0.63
C THR A 78 -2.57 17.36 0.47
N VAL A 79 -2.22 18.36 1.27
CA VAL A 79 -1.22 18.21 2.34
C VAL A 79 -1.89 18.40 3.69
N LEU A 80 -1.75 17.38 4.55
CA LEU A 80 -2.24 17.36 5.92
C LEU A 80 -1.05 17.36 6.88
N PHE A 81 -1.19 18.01 8.03
CA PHE A 81 -0.17 18.07 9.07
C PHE A 81 -0.72 17.57 10.40
N ASN A 82 -0.10 16.55 10.96
CA ASN A 82 -0.36 16.11 12.32
C ASN A 82 0.48 16.93 13.30
N GLU A 83 -0.06 17.28 14.45
CA GLU A 83 0.67 18.05 15.48
C GLU A 83 1.88 17.29 16.04
N LYS A 84 1.82 15.96 16.05
CA LYS A 84 2.87 15.07 16.59
C LYS A 84 2.91 13.75 15.85
N ASN A 85 4.06 13.08 15.90
CA ASN A 85 4.21 11.73 15.36
C ASN A 85 3.25 10.74 16.03
N SER A 86 2.25 10.34 15.26
CA SER A 86 1.24 9.35 15.65
C SER A 86 1.43 8.01 14.94
N GLY A 87 2.23 7.96 13.88
CA GLY A 87 2.62 6.78 13.11
C GLY A 87 1.82 6.55 11.83
N LYS A 88 2.32 5.63 11.00
CA LYS A 88 1.83 5.37 9.63
C LYS A 88 0.33 5.11 9.56
N GLY A 89 -0.21 4.27 10.45
CA GLY A 89 -1.65 3.98 10.49
C GLY A 89 -2.50 5.22 10.78
N ALA A 90 -2.05 6.09 11.68
CA ALA A 90 -2.73 7.36 11.97
C ALA A 90 -2.69 8.31 10.78
N ALA A 91 -1.55 8.41 10.08
CA ALA A 91 -1.42 9.22 8.88
C ALA A 91 -2.32 8.72 7.73
N ILE A 92 -2.37 7.40 7.50
CA ILE A 92 -3.27 6.82 6.50
C ILE A 92 -4.73 7.11 6.87
N ARG A 93 -5.13 6.91 8.14
CA ARG A 93 -6.48 7.21 8.61
C ARG A 93 -6.87 8.68 8.39
N ALA A 94 -5.95 9.62 8.61
CA ALA A 94 -6.16 11.04 8.35
C ALA A 94 -6.36 11.35 6.86
N ALA A 95 -5.73 10.59 5.97
CA ALA A 95 -5.86 10.75 4.53
C ALA A 95 -7.20 10.23 3.98
N LEU A 96 -7.81 9.20 4.57
CA LEU A 96 -8.99 8.51 4.03
C LEU A 96 -10.18 9.43 3.69
N PRO A 97 -10.54 10.44 4.50
CA PRO A 97 -11.63 11.37 4.16
C PRO A 97 -11.38 12.20 2.90
N HIS A 98 -10.14 12.30 2.44
CA HIS A 98 -9.73 13.07 1.26
C HIS A 98 -9.58 12.21 0.01
N VAL A 99 -9.75 10.89 0.12
CA VAL A 99 -9.68 9.94 -1.00
C VAL A 99 -10.91 10.12 -1.88
N THR A 100 -10.70 10.46 -3.16
CA THR A 100 -11.79 10.61 -4.16
C THR A 100 -11.63 9.66 -5.34
N GLY A 101 -10.47 9.01 -5.49
CA GLY A 101 -10.20 8.07 -6.57
C GLY A 101 -10.85 6.71 -6.39
N ASP A 102 -10.74 5.89 -7.43
CA ASP A 102 -11.30 4.53 -7.51
C ASP A 102 -10.36 3.48 -6.90
N VAL A 103 -9.06 3.73 -7.00
CA VAL A 103 -7.99 2.88 -6.44
C VAL A 103 -7.11 3.71 -5.53
N VAL A 104 -6.81 3.17 -4.35
CA VAL A 104 -5.89 3.80 -3.38
C VAL A 104 -4.57 3.05 -3.38
N ILE A 105 -3.48 3.79 -3.51
CA ILE A 105 -2.12 3.26 -3.34
C ILE A 105 -1.50 3.92 -2.10
N ILE A 106 -0.85 3.10 -1.26
CA ILE A 106 -0.03 3.59 -0.16
C ILE A 106 1.42 3.61 -0.66
N GLN A 107 2.02 4.79 -0.66
CA GLN A 107 3.39 5.03 -1.10
C GLN A 107 4.23 5.56 0.06
N ASP A 108 5.22 4.80 0.48
CA ASP A 108 6.18 5.27 1.48
C ASP A 108 7.09 6.37 0.88
N ALA A 109 7.45 7.36 1.69
CA ALA A 109 8.19 8.55 1.24
C ALA A 109 9.70 8.35 1.11
N ASP A 110 10.19 7.15 1.40
CA ASP A 110 11.61 6.82 1.60
C ASP A 110 12.37 6.35 0.35
N LEU A 111 11.70 6.36 -0.82
CA LEU A 111 12.21 5.88 -2.11
C LEU A 111 12.54 4.38 -2.18
N GLU A 112 12.18 3.58 -1.17
CA GLU A 112 12.41 2.13 -1.21
C GLU A 112 11.52 1.43 -2.26
N TYR A 113 10.35 2.01 -2.59
CA TYR A 113 9.43 1.56 -3.65
C TYR A 113 9.33 2.59 -4.76
N HIS A 114 9.25 2.14 -6.01
CA HIS A 114 9.25 3.04 -7.16
C HIS A 114 7.86 3.14 -7.81
N PRO A 115 7.32 4.36 -8.03
CA PRO A 115 6.00 4.55 -8.65
C PRO A 115 5.83 4.00 -10.06
N SER A 116 6.92 3.73 -10.80
CA SER A 116 6.85 3.03 -12.10
C SER A 116 6.23 1.63 -12.02
N GLU A 117 6.14 1.05 -10.83
CA GLU A 117 5.50 -0.25 -10.60
C GLU A 117 3.96 -0.13 -10.47
N TYR A 118 3.38 1.08 -10.37
CA TYR A 118 1.92 1.26 -10.23
C TYR A 118 1.12 0.55 -11.31
N PRO A 119 1.48 0.61 -12.62
CA PRO A 119 0.70 -0.09 -13.64
C PRO A 119 0.55 -1.58 -13.36
N ARG A 120 1.63 -2.23 -12.87
CA ARG A 120 1.61 -3.65 -12.51
C ARG A 120 0.84 -3.90 -11.21
N LEU A 121 1.03 -3.01 -10.22
CA LEU A 121 0.40 -3.14 -8.90
C LEU A 121 -1.13 -3.05 -8.99
N ILE A 122 -1.66 -2.18 -9.85
CA ILE A 122 -3.11 -1.98 -9.98
C ILE A 122 -3.77 -2.87 -11.04
N ALA A 123 -2.99 -3.49 -11.94
CA ALA A 123 -3.53 -4.28 -13.05
C ALA A 123 -4.57 -5.33 -12.60
N PRO A 124 -4.37 -6.14 -11.54
CA PRO A 124 -5.38 -7.10 -11.11
C PRO A 124 -6.69 -6.44 -10.61
N ILE A 125 -6.62 -5.21 -10.08
CA ILE A 125 -7.81 -4.44 -9.68
C ILE A 125 -8.55 -3.96 -10.93
N LEU A 126 -7.83 -3.43 -11.93
CA LEU A 126 -8.38 -2.97 -13.19
C LEU A 126 -9.02 -4.10 -14.00
N GLU A 127 -8.46 -5.29 -13.92
CA GLU A 127 -9.00 -6.49 -14.54
C GLU A 127 -10.23 -7.06 -13.80
N GLY A 128 -10.57 -6.47 -12.64
CA GLY A 128 -11.71 -6.90 -11.85
C GLY A 128 -11.50 -8.22 -11.10
N VAL A 129 -10.28 -8.77 -11.10
CA VAL A 129 -9.95 -10.04 -10.44
C VAL A 129 -9.52 -9.87 -8.99
N ALA A 130 -9.01 -8.69 -8.60
CA ALA A 130 -8.59 -8.38 -7.25
C ALA A 130 -9.36 -7.21 -6.64
N ASP A 131 -9.48 -7.23 -5.32
CA ASP A 131 -9.98 -6.12 -4.51
C ASP A 131 -8.81 -5.42 -3.79
N VAL A 132 -7.74 -6.17 -3.52
CA VAL A 132 -6.49 -5.69 -2.90
C VAL A 132 -5.29 -6.36 -3.56
N VAL A 133 -4.22 -5.60 -3.77
CA VAL A 133 -2.95 -6.12 -4.31
C VAL A 133 -1.80 -5.74 -3.39
N TYR A 134 -0.96 -6.71 -3.07
CA TYR A 134 0.28 -6.58 -2.31
C TYR A 134 1.49 -6.63 -3.25
N GLY A 135 2.42 -5.70 -3.08
CA GLY A 135 3.72 -5.78 -3.75
C GLY A 135 4.69 -6.58 -2.89
N SER A 136 5.07 -7.79 -3.32
CA SER A 136 6.00 -8.63 -2.58
C SER A 136 7.45 -8.35 -2.93
N ARG A 137 8.29 -8.17 -1.90
CA ARG A 137 9.75 -8.04 -2.01
C ARG A 137 10.45 -9.39 -2.19
N PHE A 138 9.73 -10.51 -2.04
CA PHE A 138 10.29 -11.86 -1.99
C PHE A 138 9.88 -12.77 -3.15
N GLN A 139 9.04 -12.30 -4.07
CA GLN A 139 8.54 -13.07 -5.21
C GLN A 139 9.36 -12.90 -6.51
N GLY A 140 10.63 -12.52 -6.44
CA GLY A 140 11.52 -12.52 -7.61
C GLY A 140 11.69 -11.18 -8.33
N GLY A 141 11.26 -10.05 -7.75
CA GLY A 141 11.64 -8.72 -8.21
C GLY A 141 13.11 -8.41 -7.92
N THR A 142 13.69 -7.42 -8.61
CA THR A 142 15.03 -6.92 -8.29
C THR A 142 15.01 -6.30 -6.90
N HIS A 143 15.86 -6.79 -6.00
CA HIS A 143 15.93 -6.24 -4.63
C HIS A 143 17.37 -6.19 -4.14
N ARG A 144 17.64 -5.21 -3.29
CA ARG A 144 18.92 -5.11 -2.57
C ARG A 144 19.00 -6.22 -1.53
N VAL A 145 20.05 -7.02 -1.56
CA VAL A 145 20.31 -8.04 -0.51
C VAL A 145 20.79 -7.33 0.75
N LEU A 146 20.02 -7.46 1.83
CA LEU A 146 20.27 -6.83 3.12
C LEU A 146 20.38 -7.89 4.24
N TYR A 147 19.82 -7.59 5.39
CA TYR A 147 20.01 -8.33 6.64
C TYR A 147 19.25 -9.66 6.68
N PHE A 148 19.96 -10.76 6.87
CA PHE A 148 19.38 -12.10 6.99
C PHE A 148 18.30 -12.20 8.08
N TRP A 149 18.58 -11.70 9.29
CA TRP A 149 17.63 -11.78 10.41
C TRP A 149 16.37 -10.96 10.19
N HIS A 150 16.42 -9.88 9.43
CA HIS A 150 15.20 -9.14 9.01
C HIS A 150 14.33 -9.97 8.07
N ALA A 151 14.95 -10.70 7.13
CA ALA A 151 14.20 -11.60 6.24
C ALA A 151 13.57 -12.76 7.03
N VAL A 152 14.30 -13.36 7.98
CA VAL A 152 13.78 -14.41 8.88
C VAL A 152 12.62 -13.88 9.71
N GLY A 153 12.78 -12.72 10.35
CA GLY A 153 11.73 -12.08 11.16
C GLY A 153 10.47 -11.80 10.33
N ASN A 154 10.63 -11.20 9.13
CA ASN A 154 9.50 -10.95 8.24
C ASN A 154 8.78 -12.25 7.84
N LYS A 155 9.53 -13.30 7.51
CA LYS A 155 8.96 -14.60 7.16
C LYS A 155 8.19 -15.22 8.33
N MET A 156 8.68 -15.12 9.55
CA MET A 156 7.99 -15.62 10.75
C MET A 156 6.68 -14.88 11.00
N ILE A 157 6.72 -13.55 10.94
CA ILE A 157 5.54 -12.68 11.13
C ILE A 157 4.51 -12.96 10.03
N THR A 158 4.93 -13.01 8.77
CA THR A 158 4.06 -13.33 7.63
C THR A 158 3.45 -14.73 7.78
N THR A 159 4.24 -15.74 8.19
CA THR A 159 3.73 -17.10 8.41
C THR A 159 2.67 -17.13 9.50
N LEU A 160 2.89 -16.48 10.64
CA LEU A 160 1.90 -16.41 11.72
C LEU A 160 0.63 -15.68 11.26
N SER A 161 0.76 -14.59 10.52
CA SER A 161 -0.39 -13.89 9.93
C SER A 161 -1.18 -14.82 9.01
N ASN A 162 -0.51 -15.52 8.10
CA ASN A 162 -1.12 -16.47 7.17
C ASN A 162 -1.89 -17.58 7.89
N MET A 163 -1.31 -18.17 8.94
CA MET A 163 -1.97 -19.22 9.75
C MET A 163 -3.28 -18.73 10.38
N LEU A 164 -3.36 -17.46 10.78
CA LEU A 164 -4.53 -16.91 11.47
C LEU A 164 -5.56 -16.28 10.52
N THR A 165 -5.15 -15.90 9.31
CA THR A 165 -6.01 -15.29 8.29
C THR A 165 -6.46 -16.27 7.21
N ASP A 166 -5.88 -17.48 7.17
CA ASP A 166 -6.03 -18.46 6.09
C ASP A 166 -5.61 -17.89 4.71
N LEU A 167 -4.53 -17.11 4.70
CA LEU A 167 -3.90 -16.56 3.51
C LEU A 167 -2.56 -17.24 3.25
N ASN A 168 -1.99 -17.04 2.06
CA ASN A 168 -0.66 -17.54 1.69
C ASN A 168 0.24 -16.44 1.13
N LEU A 169 0.20 -15.25 1.75
CA LEU A 169 1.08 -14.14 1.37
C LEU A 169 2.55 -14.50 1.56
N SER A 170 3.40 -13.98 0.70
CA SER A 170 4.86 -14.07 0.85
C SER A 170 5.44 -12.90 1.64
N ASP A 171 4.74 -11.74 1.66
CA ASP A 171 5.20 -10.50 2.31
C ASP A 171 4.04 -9.68 2.88
N MET A 172 3.57 -10.02 4.08
CA MET A 172 2.50 -9.30 4.77
C MET A 172 2.91 -7.88 5.17
N GLU A 173 4.17 -7.69 5.56
CA GLU A 173 4.72 -6.43 6.07
C GLU A 173 5.11 -5.43 4.95
N THR A 174 4.89 -5.75 3.67
CA THR A 174 5.16 -4.80 2.59
C THR A 174 4.40 -3.49 2.81
N GLY A 175 5.05 -2.35 2.65
CA GLY A 175 4.39 -1.04 2.63
C GLY A 175 3.59 -0.79 1.35
N TYR A 176 3.89 -1.53 0.29
CA TYR A 176 3.39 -1.29 -1.05
C TYR A 176 2.10 -2.06 -1.33
N LYS A 177 0.99 -1.42 -1.13
CA LYS A 177 -0.34 -2.01 -1.25
C LYS A 177 -1.27 -1.12 -2.09
N ALA A 178 -2.08 -1.74 -2.93
CA ALA A 178 -3.17 -1.09 -3.66
C ALA A 178 -4.51 -1.70 -3.24
N PHE A 179 -5.53 -0.86 -3.17
CA PHE A 179 -6.87 -1.22 -2.72
C PHE A 179 -7.92 -0.64 -3.68
N ARG A 180 -9.01 -1.32 -3.93
CA ARG A 180 -10.23 -0.63 -4.32
C ARG A 180 -10.59 0.37 -3.24
N ALA A 181 -10.92 1.59 -3.63
CA ALA A 181 -11.18 2.65 -2.66
C ALA A 181 -12.34 2.31 -1.71
N GLU A 182 -13.39 1.65 -2.21
CA GLU A 182 -14.53 1.18 -1.43
C GLU A 182 -14.11 0.20 -0.31
N VAL A 183 -13.16 -0.69 -0.58
CA VAL A 183 -12.63 -1.64 0.41
C VAL A 183 -11.94 -0.89 1.55
N LEU A 184 -11.03 0.03 1.21
CA LEU A 184 -10.26 0.75 2.23
C LEU A 184 -11.13 1.73 3.02
N ARG A 185 -12.09 2.41 2.37
CA ARG A 185 -13.08 3.26 3.06
C ARG A 185 -13.99 2.48 4.01
N GLY A 186 -14.26 1.20 3.71
CA GLY A 186 -15.05 0.31 4.58
C GLY A 186 -14.31 -0.18 5.82
N ILE A 187 -13.03 0.14 5.98
CA ILE A 187 -12.19 -0.33 7.06
C ILE A 187 -11.92 0.81 8.05
N GLU A 188 -12.35 0.64 9.30
CA GLU A 188 -11.91 1.48 10.41
C GLU A 188 -10.49 1.09 10.81
N ILE A 189 -9.50 1.96 10.56
CA ILE A 189 -8.10 1.76 10.95
C ILE A 189 -7.92 2.22 12.39
N GLU A 190 -7.49 1.32 13.27
CA GLU A 190 -7.34 1.57 14.72
C GLU A 190 -5.89 1.74 15.14
N SER A 191 -4.98 0.98 14.51
CA SER A 191 -3.56 1.07 14.83
C SER A 191 -2.98 2.40 14.37
N ASN A 192 -2.07 2.93 15.17
CA ASN A 192 -1.45 4.22 14.88
C ASN A 192 -0.08 4.07 14.19
N ARG A 193 0.68 3.04 14.54
CA ARG A 193 2.07 2.83 14.07
C ARG A 193 2.16 1.64 13.11
N PHE A 194 3.19 0.83 13.25
CA PHE A 194 3.47 -0.40 12.47
C PHE A 194 2.48 -1.56 12.74
N GLY A 195 1.36 -1.31 13.39
CA GLY A 195 0.23 -2.23 13.45
C GLY A 195 -0.68 -2.18 12.24
N PHE A 196 -0.46 -1.23 11.33
CA PHE A 196 -1.29 -1.06 10.14
C PHE A 196 -1.26 -2.29 9.24
N GLU A 197 -0.10 -2.81 8.91
CA GLU A 197 0.07 -3.95 8.02
C GLU A 197 -0.63 -5.23 8.55
N PRO A 198 -0.43 -5.65 9.81
CA PRO A 198 -1.19 -6.75 10.40
C PRO A 198 -2.69 -6.48 10.52
N GLU A 199 -3.07 -5.26 10.89
CA GLU A 199 -4.48 -4.88 11.02
C GLU A 199 -5.22 -4.98 9.71
N ILE A 200 -4.69 -4.33 8.67
CA ILE A 200 -5.34 -4.29 7.37
C ILE A 200 -5.46 -5.70 6.78
N THR A 201 -4.40 -6.53 6.91
CA THR A 201 -4.39 -7.90 6.42
C THR A 201 -5.47 -8.75 7.10
N ALA A 202 -5.60 -8.66 8.43
CA ALA A 202 -6.64 -9.37 9.16
C ALA A 202 -8.05 -8.90 8.77
N LYS A 203 -8.25 -7.61 8.54
CA LYS A 203 -9.56 -7.04 8.20
C LYS A 203 -10.00 -7.40 6.79
N ILE A 204 -9.13 -7.27 5.77
CA ILE A 204 -9.46 -7.64 4.39
C ILE A 204 -9.69 -9.15 4.24
N SER A 205 -8.93 -10.00 4.96
CA SER A 205 -9.20 -11.44 5.02
C SER A 205 -10.60 -11.72 5.58
N LYS A 206 -10.98 -11.09 6.70
CA LYS A 206 -12.32 -11.25 7.30
C LYS A 206 -13.45 -10.74 6.43
N MET A 207 -13.20 -9.74 5.60
CA MET A 207 -14.16 -9.23 4.61
C MET A 207 -14.31 -10.17 3.41
N GLY A 208 -13.41 -11.15 3.24
CA GLY A 208 -13.41 -12.07 2.11
C GLY A 208 -12.95 -11.40 0.81
N CYS A 209 -12.09 -10.39 0.92
CA CYS A 209 -11.52 -9.71 -0.25
C CYS A 209 -10.66 -10.66 -1.09
N ARG A 210 -10.70 -10.47 -2.41
CA ARG A 210 -9.80 -11.16 -3.34
C ARG A 210 -8.45 -10.45 -3.31
N ILE A 211 -7.46 -11.11 -2.73
CA ILE A 211 -6.12 -10.55 -2.51
C ILE A 211 -5.17 -11.19 -3.52
N TYR A 212 -4.44 -10.36 -4.24
CA TYR A 212 -3.39 -10.77 -5.16
C TYR A 212 -2.04 -10.27 -4.66
N GLU A 213 -0.99 -10.98 -5.02
CA GLU A 213 0.39 -10.61 -4.72
C GLU A 213 1.19 -10.55 -6.01
N ILE A 214 1.96 -9.48 -6.21
CA ILE A 214 2.83 -9.32 -7.38
C ILE A 214 4.27 -9.08 -6.96
N PRO A 215 5.27 -9.53 -7.71
CA PRO A 215 6.66 -9.20 -7.45
C PRO A 215 6.92 -7.73 -7.74
N ILE A 216 7.63 -7.05 -6.82
CA ILE A 216 8.08 -5.67 -6.97
C ILE A 216 9.59 -5.56 -6.81
N SER A 217 10.15 -4.47 -7.33
CA SER A 217 11.53 -4.10 -7.05
C SER A 217 11.62 -3.37 -5.71
N TYR A 218 12.71 -3.59 -4.98
CA TYR A 218 12.89 -3.03 -3.63
C TYR A 218 14.32 -2.54 -3.41
N TRP A 219 14.45 -1.24 -3.11
CA TRP A 219 15.73 -0.57 -2.84
C TRP A 219 15.88 -0.25 -1.35
N GLY A 220 15.85 -1.31 -0.53
CA GLY A 220 15.89 -1.16 0.92
C GLY A 220 17.08 -0.36 1.41
N ARG A 221 16.84 0.55 2.37
CA ARG A 221 17.86 1.34 3.06
C ARG A 221 18.56 0.51 4.14
N ASP A 222 19.83 0.78 4.37
CA ASP A 222 20.55 0.29 5.55
C ASP A 222 20.41 1.25 6.75
N TYR A 223 21.00 0.90 7.89
CA TYR A 223 20.91 1.73 9.08
C TYR A 223 21.65 3.07 8.94
N THR A 224 22.69 3.16 8.12
CA THR A 224 23.41 4.41 7.84
C THR A 224 22.61 5.35 6.95
N GLU A 225 21.71 4.78 6.15
CA GLU A 225 20.78 5.47 5.24
C GLU A 225 19.43 5.82 5.93
N GLY A 226 19.30 5.57 7.25
CA GLY A 226 18.15 6.00 8.05
C GLY A 226 17.03 4.98 8.19
N LYS A 227 17.32 3.67 8.12
CA LYS A 227 16.34 2.62 8.41
C LYS A 227 15.80 2.75 9.82
N LYS A 228 14.46 2.85 9.94
CA LYS A 228 13.76 3.16 11.21
C LYS A 228 13.22 1.93 11.94
N ILE A 229 13.18 0.75 11.30
CA ILE A 229 12.59 -0.48 11.86
C ILE A 229 13.53 -1.14 12.86
N SER A 230 13.01 -1.53 14.03
CA SER A 230 13.73 -2.19 15.12
C SER A 230 13.07 -3.52 15.49
N TRP A 231 13.76 -4.36 16.31
CA TRP A 231 13.20 -5.61 16.83
C TRP A 231 11.91 -5.41 17.67
N LYS A 232 11.73 -4.22 18.28
CA LYS A 232 10.51 -3.86 19.02
C LYS A 232 9.28 -3.81 18.11
N ASP A 233 9.46 -3.41 16.85
CA ASP A 233 8.40 -3.36 15.87
C ASP A 233 7.94 -4.77 15.48
N GLY A 234 8.86 -5.74 15.45
CA GLY A 234 8.53 -7.15 15.29
C GLY A 234 7.67 -7.72 16.42
N ILE A 235 7.97 -7.38 17.68
CA ILE A 235 7.13 -7.77 18.84
C ILE A 235 5.76 -7.09 18.75
N ALA A 236 5.72 -5.81 18.39
CA ALA A 236 4.47 -5.10 18.19
C ALA A 236 3.62 -5.74 17.09
N ALA A 237 4.21 -6.14 15.97
CA ALA A 237 3.51 -6.85 14.90
C ALA A 237 2.86 -8.16 15.39
N LEU A 238 3.57 -8.96 16.19
CA LEU A 238 3.02 -10.18 16.80
C LEU A 238 1.78 -9.87 17.66
N TYR A 239 1.85 -8.84 18.50
CA TYR A 239 0.71 -8.40 19.30
C TYR A 239 -0.49 -8.02 18.42
N TRP A 240 -0.27 -7.25 17.35
CA TRP A 240 -1.33 -6.80 16.47
C TRP A 240 -1.94 -7.94 15.65
N ILE A 241 -1.11 -8.90 15.18
CA ILE A 241 -1.60 -10.11 14.51
C ILE A 241 -2.56 -10.87 15.43
N LEU A 242 -2.16 -11.13 16.67
CA LEU A 242 -3.00 -11.85 17.64
C LEU A 242 -4.28 -11.07 17.97
N LYS A 243 -4.14 -9.76 18.23
CA LYS A 243 -5.27 -8.89 18.56
C LYS A 243 -6.36 -8.91 17.49
N TYR A 244 -5.98 -8.66 16.22
CA TYR A 244 -6.97 -8.54 15.16
C TYR A 244 -7.51 -9.90 14.66
N ASN A 245 -6.79 -10.99 14.85
CA ASN A 245 -7.26 -12.29 14.42
C ASN A 245 -8.04 -13.05 15.51
N LEU A 246 -7.59 -13.01 16.77
CA LEU A 246 -8.20 -13.83 17.84
C LEU A 246 -9.32 -13.11 18.59
N PHE A 247 -9.20 -11.78 18.80
CA PHE A 247 -10.10 -11.06 19.71
C PHE A 247 -11.21 -10.26 19.01
N ARG A 248 -11.21 -10.15 17.67
CA ARG A 248 -12.28 -9.49 16.91
C ARG A 248 -13.10 -10.45 16.08
N ARG A 249 -14.42 -10.46 16.30
CA ARG A 249 -15.38 -11.25 15.53
C ARG A 249 -15.41 -10.80 14.07
N ARG A 250 -15.67 -11.75 13.13
CA ARG A 250 -15.96 -11.46 11.71
C ARG A 250 -17.13 -10.48 11.66
N PRO A 251 -17.09 -9.42 10.83
CA PRO A 251 -18.28 -8.65 10.54
C PRO A 251 -19.34 -9.62 10.00
N ARG A 252 -20.59 -9.50 10.51
CA ARG A 252 -21.71 -10.30 9.98
C ARG A 252 -21.87 -9.92 8.51
N LYS A 253 -21.80 -10.90 7.60
CA LYS A 253 -22.26 -10.70 6.23
C LYS A 253 -23.72 -10.25 6.32
N SER A 254 -24.03 -9.04 5.87
CA SER A 254 -25.42 -8.66 5.59
C SER A 254 -25.86 -9.53 4.42
N ASN A 255 -26.76 -10.47 4.68
CA ASN A 255 -27.49 -11.15 3.61
C ASN A 255 -28.36 -10.10 2.92
N THR A 256 -27.91 -9.61 1.80
CA THR A 256 -28.76 -8.96 0.78
C THR A 256 -28.62 -9.74 -0.49
#